data_a6ff1d33950a9c86096007ab4ff3ff0a
#
_entry.id   a6ff1d33950a9c86096007ab4ff3ff0a
#
_cell.length_a   1.000
_cell.length_b   1.000
_cell.length_c   1.000
_cell.angle_alpha   90.00
_cell.angle_beta   90.00
_cell.angle_gamma   90.00
#
_symmetry.space_group_name_H-M   'P 1'
#
loop_
_entity.id
_entity.type
_entity.pdbx_description
1 polymer ?
#
loop_
_entity_poly.entity_id
_entity_poly.type
_entity_poly.pdbx_seq_one_letter_code
_entity_poly.pdbx_strand_id
1 'polypeptide(L)'
;AQFSGTSSATQTFNAVNPGTSYALSGDALALSQSYNISNVFIDEVELASTAYSISGNNLVLNTQPQAGQDIVINFYPKEFYRLGQVLYQVGALPTEEMQRVDRGELYHLLSSNLTKPTTINPIYVYENNLLYVYQTDIASGVSVSYIRKPIPPIWSFTSGSQYVFQPTSSCNFELHPSEQVEVILRILLYAGVVIRNPEVIQVAASQIQQENINQ
;
A
#
# COMPACT_ATOMS: atom_id res chain seq x y z
N ALA A 1 -8.48 15.00 -3.07
CA ALA A 1 -7.46 14.22 -2.35
C ALA A 1 -6.14 14.28 -3.11
N GLN A 2 -5.05 14.50 -2.43
CA GLN A 2 -3.69 14.51 -3.01
C GLN A 2 -3.01 13.19 -2.64
N PHE A 3 -2.45 12.50 -3.62
CA PHE A 3 -1.67 11.29 -3.44
C PHE A 3 -0.17 11.68 -3.49
N SER A 4 0.43 12.00 -2.35
CA SER A 4 1.87 12.29 -2.25
C SER A 4 2.60 11.13 -1.57
N GLY A 5 3.72 10.73 -2.16
CA GLY A 5 4.61 9.74 -1.57
C GLY A 5 5.47 10.37 -0.47
N THR A 6 5.37 9.86 0.74
CA THR A 6 6.33 10.10 1.81
C THR A 6 7.29 8.91 1.91
N SER A 7 8.50 9.14 2.39
CA SER A 7 9.46 8.06 2.66
C SER A 7 8.92 7.06 3.69
N SER A 8 9.37 5.82 3.63
CA SER A 8 9.08 4.82 4.66
C SER A 8 9.69 5.23 6.01
N ALA A 9 9.05 4.84 7.13
CA ALA A 9 9.57 5.03 8.47
C ALA A 9 9.45 3.76 9.29
N THR A 10 10.40 3.54 10.19
CA THR A 10 10.43 2.42 11.14
C THR A 10 10.50 2.97 12.56
N GLN A 11 9.71 2.40 13.46
CA GLN A 11 9.80 2.68 14.88
C GLN A 11 9.91 1.37 15.67
N THR A 12 10.81 1.34 16.67
CA THR A 12 11.01 0.20 17.54
C THR A 12 10.61 0.56 18.96
N PHE A 13 9.93 -0.37 19.63
CA PHE A 13 9.63 -0.32 21.05
C PHE A 13 10.21 -1.54 21.74
N ASN A 14 10.70 -1.37 22.96
CA ASN A 14 11.06 -2.49 23.83
C ASN A 14 9.99 -2.63 24.91
N ALA A 15 9.41 -3.82 25.05
CA ALA A 15 8.34 -4.09 26.01
C ALA A 15 8.91 -4.32 27.43
N VAL A 16 9.62 -3.33 27.98
CA VAL A 16 10.11 -3.39 29.38
C VAL A 16 8.94 -3.49 30.34
N ASN A 17 7.88 -2.71 30.09
CA ASN A 17 6.59 -2.78 30.79
C ASN A 17 5.53 -3.16 29.74
N PRO A 18 5.25 -4.45 29.53
CA PRO A 18 4.39 -4.87 28.46
C PRO A 18 2.95 -4.34 28.63
N GLY A 19 2.42 -3.78 27.56
CA GLY A 19 1.06 -3.28 27.40
C GLY A 19 0.54 -3.66 26.03
N THR A 20 -0.68 -3.26 25.71
CA THR A 20 -1.27 -3.45 24.39
C THR A 20 -1.26 -2.18 23.54
N SER A 21 -0.78 -1.05 24.08
CA SER A 21 -0.79 0.24 23.39
C SER A 21 0.57 0.92 23.48
N TYR A 22 1.12 1.30 22.32
CA TYR A 22 2.44 1.91 22.15
C TYR A 22 2.33 3.21 21.38
N ALA A 23 2.78 4.31 21.98
CA ALA A 23 2.68 5.64 21.38
C ALA A 23 3.65 5.81 20.21
N LEU A 24 3.12 6.18 19.04
CA LEU A 24 3.93 6.49 17.86
C LEU A 24 4.51 7.90 17.97
N SER A 25 5.71 8.10 17.42
CA SER A 25 6.44 9.37 17.45
C SER A 25 7.13 9.66 16.11
N GLY A 26 7.56 10.91 15.91
CA GLY A 26 8.33 11.32 14.73
C GLY A 26 7.67 10.97 13.41
N ASP A 27 8.45 10.47 12.46
CA ASP A 27 7.98 10.12 11.11
C ASP A 27 6.96 8.98 11.13
N ALA A 28 7.07 8.02 12.05
CA ALA A 28 6.10 6.95 12.23
C ALA A 28 4.72 7.50 12.61
N LEU A 29 4.66 8.50 13.51
CA LEU A 29 3.43 9.18 13.86
C LEU A 29 2.84 9.94 12.66
N ALA A 30 3.66 10.68 11.93
CA ALA A 30 3.23 11.43 10.76
C ALA A 30 2.66 10.49 9.67
N LEU A 31 3.30 9.33 9.44
CA LEU A 31 2.85 8.33 8.48
C LEU A 31 1.62 7.55 8.98
N SER A 32 1.47 7.31 10.28
CA SER A 32 0.29 6.63 10.84
C SER A 32 -1.01 7.41 10.61
N GLN A 33 -0.93 8.72 10.55
CA GLN A 33 -2.05 9.62 10.26
C GLN A 33 -2.38 9.72 8.77
N SER A 34 -1.49 9.22 7.92
CA SER A 34 -1.69 9.11 6.47
C SER A 34 -2.17 7.69 6.14
N TYR A 35 -2.78 7.49 4.95
CA TYR A 35 -3.26 6.18 4.50
C TYR A 35 -2.12 5.24 4.09
N ASN A 36 -1.16 5.00 4.97
CA ASN A 36 -0.01 4.14 4.72
C ASN A 36 -0.27 2.69 5.11
N ILE A 37 0.54 1.78 4.56
CA ILE A 37 0.56 0.38 4.96
C ILE A 37 1.54 0.25 6.11
N SER A 38 1.19 -0.55 7.09
CA SER A 38 2.07 -0.88 8.21
C SER A 38 2.28 -2.39 8.31
N ASN A 39 3.50 -2.79 8.67
CA ASN A 39 3.83 -4.15 9.07
C ASN A 39 4.38 -4.08 10.49
N VAL A 40 3.93 -4.98 11.35
CA VAL A 40 4.35 -5.05 12.76
C VAL A 40 5.01 -6.40 13.02
N PHE A 41 6.12 -6.36 13.73
CA PHE A 41 6.89 -7.53 14.13
C PHE A 41 7.03 -7.56 15.65
N ILE A 42 7.01 -8.77 16.23
CA ILE A 42 7.42 -9.03 17.62
C ILE A 42 8.53 -10.07 17.56
N ASP A 43 9.73 -9.73 18.07
CA ASP A 43 10.91 -10.58 18.02
C ASP A 43 11.16 -11.16 16.61
N GLU A 44 11.16 -10.28 15.60
CA GLU A 44 11.38 -10.61 14.19
C GLU A 44 10.25 -11.45 13.52
N VAL A 45 9.18 -11.79 14.22
CA VAL A 45 8.02 -12.49 13.68
C VAL A 45 6.95 -11.48 13.24
N GLU A 46 6.58 -11.50 11.97
CA GLU A 46 5.55 -10.62 11.42
C GLU A 46 4.18 -11.00 11.95
N LEU A 47 3.44 -10.02 12.44
CA LEU A 47 2.05 -10.20 12.87
C LEU A 47 1.09 -10.13 11.69
N ALA A 48 0.04 -10.95 11.74
CA ALA A 48 -1.08 -10.80 10.80
C ALA A 48 -1.71 -9.41 10.94
N SER A 49 -2.17 -8.81 9.84
CA SER A 49 -2.80 -7.49 9.82
C SER A 49 -4.04 -7.36 10.72
N THR A 50 -4.64 -8.51 11.09
CA THR A 50 -5.77 -8.59 12.03
C THR A 50 -5.34 -8.60 13.50
N ALA A 51 -4.06 -8.76 13.81
CA ALA A 51 -3.53 -8.86 15.18
C ALA A 51 -3.21 -7.51 15.81
N TYR A 52 -3.26 -6.42 15.04
CA TYR A 52 -3.00 -5.07 15.51
C TYR A 52 -3.88 -4.04 14.81
N SER A 53 -3.93 -2.84 15.35
CA SER A 53 -4.58 -1.68 14.75
C SER A 53 -3.85 -0.39 15.10
N ILE A 54 -4.04 0.64 14.29
CA ILE A 54 -3.58 2.00 14.62
C ILE A 54 -4.80 2.79 15.09
N SER A 55 -4.77 3.23 16.34
CA SER A 55 -5.85 4.03 16.93
C SER A 55 -5.31 5.38 17.41
N GLY A 56 -5.71 6.44 16.72
CA GLY A 56 -5.16 7.78 16.93
C GLY A 56 -3.64 7.78 16.71
N ASN A 57 -2.90 8.07 17.76
CA ASN A 57 -1.42 8.14 17.73
C ASN A 57 -0.75 6.87 18.27
N ASN A 58 -1.50 5.79 18.45
CA ASN A 58 -0.98 4.58 19.07
C ASN A 58 -1.08 3.36 18.16
N LEU A 59 -0.05 2.52 18.20
CA LEU A 59 -0.12 1.12 17.80
C LEU A 59 -0.83 0.34 18.92
N VAL A 60 -1.91 -0.36 18.60
CA VAL A 60 -2.67 -1.19 19.53
C VAL A 60 -2.56 -2.65 19.10
N LEU A 61 -2.06 -3.51 19.97
CA LEU A 61 -1.92 -4.95 19.75
C LEU A 61 -3.12 -5.67 20.39
N ASN A 62 -3.65 -6.69 19.72
CA ASN A 62 -4.74 -7.52 20.26
C ASN A 62 -4.26 -8.43 21.40
N THR A 63 -2.97 -8.80 21.37
CA THR A 63 -2.35 -9.65 22.40
C THR A 63 -1.18 -8.89 23.02
N GLN A 64 -1.09 -8.93 24.34
CA GLN A 64 0.01 -8.31 25.08
C GLN A 64 1.32 -9.07 24.82
N PRO A 65 2.41 -8.40 24.38
CA PRO A 65 3.72 -9.02 24.21
C PRO A 65 4.31 -9.39 25.59
N GLN A 66 5.31 -10.27 25.59
CA GLN A 66 6.04 -10.61 26.79
C GLN A 66 7.06 -9.51 27.14
N ALA A 67 7.45 -9.44 28.42
CA ALA A 67 8.45 -8.50 28.87
C ALA A 67 9.80 -8.76 28.18
N GLY A 68 10.41 -7.72 27.62
CA GLY A 68 11.70 -7.78 26.94
C GLY A 68 11.62 -8.07 25.43
N GLN A 69 10.42 -8.33 24.88
CA GLN A 69 10.28 -8.49 23.44
C GLN A 69 10.42 -7.14 22.71
N ASP A 70 11.03 -7.16 21.54
CA ASP A 70 11.14 -6.00 20.68
C ASP A 70 9.94 -5.96 19.71
N ILE A 71 9.27 -4.80 19.68
CA ILE A 71 8.16 -4.54 18.76
C ILE A 71 8.65 -3.54 17.72
N VAL A 72 8.60 -3.92 16.45
CA VAL A 72 9.00 -3.06 15.34
C VAL A 72 7.79 -2.82 14.45
N ILE A 73 7.50 -1.54 14.16
CA ILE A 73 6.49 -1.15 13.19
C ILE A 73 7.14 -0.42 12.03
N ASN A 74 6.83 -0.85 10.81
CA ASN A 74 7.26 -0.21 9.57
C ASN A 74 6.05 0.40 8.87
N PHE A 75 6.19 1.63 8.39
CA PHE A 75 5.21 2.31 7.55
C PHE A 75 5.75 2.46 6.14
N TYR A 76 4.94 2.12 5.15
CA TYR A 76 5.26 2.25 3.73
C TYR A 76 4.25 3.16 3.03
N PRO A 77 4.67 4.08 2.15
CA PRO A 77 3.77 4.96 1.45
C PRO A 77 2.90 4.18 0.46
N LYS A 78 1.62 4.52 0.41
CA LYS A 78 0.69 4.02 -0.62
C LYS A 78 0.84 4.86 -1.88
N GLU A 79 1.80 4.55 -2.73
CA GLU A 79 1.97 5.25 -3.99
C GLU A 79 0.80 4.97 -4.94
N PHE A 80 0.15 6.04 -5.38
CA PHE A 80 -0.92 5.97 -6.37
C PHE A 80 -0.38 5.49 -7.72
N TYR A 81 -1.08 4.55 -8.35
CA TYR A 81 -0.81 4.10 -9.71
C TYR A 81 -1.94 4.47 -10.66
N ARG A 82 -3.16 4.05 -10.36
CA ARG A 82 -4.33 4.28 -11.21
C ARG A 82 -5.58 4.50 -10.40
N LEU A 83 -6.38 5.49 -10.82
CA LEU A 83 -7.72 5.72 -10.27
C LEU A 83 -8.65 4.58 -10.70
N GLY A 84 -9.40 4.05 -9.74
CA GLY A 84 -10.52 3.14 -9.97
C GLY A 84 -11.84 3.91 -10.00
N GLN A 85 -12.78 3.49 -9.17
CA GLN A 85 -14.10 4.11 -9.09
C GLN A 85 -14.11 5.25 -8.06
N VAL A 86 -14.87 6.27 -8.35
CA VAL A 86 -15.22 7.35 -7.43
C VAL A 86 -16.69 7.22 -7.09
N LEU A 87 -16.98 6.98 -5.83
CA LEU A 87 -18.32 6.72 -5.33
C LEU A 87 -18.77 7.87 -4.43
N TYR A 88 -20.05 8.16 -4.44
CA TYR A 88 -20.65 9.18 -3.61
C TYR A 88 -21.91 8.66 -2.93
N GLN A 89 -22.08 9.01 -1.66
CA GLN A 89 -23.24 8.67 -0.88
C GLN A 89 -23.84 9.94 -0.27
N VAL A 90 -25.11 10.19 -0.57
CA VAL A 90 -25.89 11.31 -0.03
C VAL A 90 -26.68 10.82 1.18
N GLY A 91 -26.23 11.14 2.37
CA GLY A 91 -26.93 10.77 3.61
C GLY A 91 -27.18 9.25 3.72
N ALA A 92 -28.44 8.84 3.76
CA ALA A 92 -28.87 7.45 3.84
C ALA A 92 -29.20 6.80 2.47
N LEU A 93 -28.99 7.52 1.37
CA LEU A 93 -29.22 6.99 0.03
C LEU A 93 -28.18 5.95 -0.37
N PRO A 94 -28.48 5.08 -1.35
CA PRO A 94 -27.49 4.16 -1.90
C PRO A 94 -26.26 4.89 -2.42
N THR A 95 -25.12 4.23 -2.32
CA THR A 95 -23.87 4.74 -2.90
C THR A 95 -23.92 4.63 -4.42
N GLU A 96 -23.65 5.73 -5.11
CA GLU A 96 -23.65 5.79 -6.58
C GLU A 96 -22.27 6.13 -7.12
N GLU A 97 -21.96 5.71 -8.34
CA GLU A 97 -20.73 6.07 -9.02
C GLU A 97 -20.85 7.48 -9.60
N MET A 98 -19.84 8.31 -9.31
CA MET A 98 -19.77 9.67 -9.84
C MET A 98 -19.30 9.65 -11.29
N GLN A 99 -19.90 10.51 -12.11
CA GLN A 99 -19.49 10.67 -13.50
C GLN A 99 -18.16 11.44 -13.58
N ARG A 100 -17.20 10.84 -14.30
CA ARG A 100 -15.98 11.54 -14.69
C ARG A 100 -16.25 12.43 -15.88
N VAL A 101 -15.75 13.65 -15.83
CA VAL A 101 -15.88 14.64 -16.89
C VAL A 101 -14.52 15.24 -17.20
N ASP A 102 -14.24 15.51 -18.47
CA ASP A 102 -13.04 16.23 -18.87
C ASP A 102 -13.22 17.74 -18.72
N ARG A 103 -12.12 18.47 -18.53
CA ARG A 103 -12.18 19.91 -18.25
C ARG A 103 -12.87 20.70 -19.36
N GLY A 104 -12.74 20.31 -20.62
CA GLY A 104 -13.44 20.95 -21.74
C GLY A 104 -14.94 20.82 -21.65
N GLU A 105 -15.43 19.62 -21.33
CA GLU A 105 -16.86 19.33 -21.17
C GLU A 105 -17.45 19.98 -19.91
N LEU A 106 -16.64 20.10 -18.84
CA LEU A 106 -17.05 20.72 -17.59
C LEU A 106 -17.64 22.12 -17.79
N TYR A 107 -17.01 22.97 -18.61
CA TYR A 107 -17.49 24.34 -18.83
C TYR A 107 -18.87 24.36 -19.50
N HIS A 108 -19.15 23.42 -20.41
CA HIS A 108 -20.45 23.30 -21.05
C HIS A 108 -21.51 22.85 -20.05
N LEU A 109 -21.18 21.89 -19.19
CA LEU A 109 -22.09 21.41 -18.13
C LEU A 109 -22.41 22.50 -17.10
N LEU A 110 -21.41 23.26 -16.68
CA LEU A 110 -21.62 24.34 -15.71
C LEU A 110 -22.40 25.55 -16.27
N SER A 111 -22.33 25.80 -17.58
CA SER A 111 -23.01 26.91 -18.20
C SER A 111 -24.51 26.68 -18.40
N SER A 112 -24.99 25.45 -18.37
CA SER A 112 -26.40 25.07 -18.59
C SER A 112 -27.11 24.78 -17.26
N ASN A 113 -28.23 25.42 -17.02
CA ASN A 113 -29.04 25.16 -15.83
C ASN A 113 -29.66 23.75 -15.81
N LEU A 114 -29.76 23.09 -16.98
CA LEU A 114 -30.34 21.75 -17.08
C LEU A 114 -29.32 20.65 -16.79
N THR A 115 -28.05 20.85 -17.18
CA THR A 115 -26.99 19.84 -17.07
C THR A 115 -26.01 20.13 -15.92
N LYS A 116 -26.24 21.23 -15.19
CA LYS A 116 -25.39 21.60 -14.05
C LYS A 116 -25.40 20.51 -12.97
N PRO A 117 -24.21 20.14 -12.43
CA PRO A 117 -24.14 19.16 -11.36
C PRO A 117 -24.97 19.59 -10.14
N THR A 118 -25.59 18.60 -9.51
CA THR A 118 -26.39 18.77 -8.30
C THR A 118 -25.78 17.98 -7.13
N THR A 119 -26.29 18.19 -5.92
CA THR A 119 -25.87 17.41 -4.75
C THR A 119 -26.27 15.93 -4.83
N ILE A 120 -27.22 15.57 -5.71
CA ILE A 120 -27.63 14.18 -5.94
C ILE A 120 -26.74 13.57 -7.02
N ASN A 121 -26.45 14.33 -8.08
CA ASN A 121 -25.63 13.88 -9.22
C ASN A 121 -24.39 14.78 -9.36
N PRO A 122 -23.39 14.65 -8.49
CA PRO A 122 -22.15 15.38 -8.63
C PRO A 122 -21.27 14.74 -9.71
N ILE A 123 -20.38 15.55 -10.27
CA ILE A 123 -19.38 15.12 -11.25
C ILE A 123 -17.98 15.38 -10.71
N TYR A 124 -17.00 14.69 -11.26
CA TYR A 124 -15.61 14.94 -10.89
C TYR A 124 -14.69 15.08 -12.11
N VAL A 125 -13.64 15.87 -11.93
CA VAL A 125 -12.51 15.98 -12.85
C VAL A 125 -11.28 15.44 -12.14
N TYR A 126 -10.48 14.64 -12.83
CA TYR A 126 -9.23 14.12 -12.32
C TYR A 126 -8.05 14.66 -13.13
N GLU A 127 -7.24 15.50 -12.50
CA GLU A 127 -6.06 16.14 -13.10
C GLU A 127 -4.91 16.23 -12.10
N ASN A 128 -3.69 16.02 -12.56
CA ASN A 128 -2.47 16.16 -11.76
C ASN A 128 -2.49 15.40 -10.41
N ASN A 129 -3.03 14.18 -10.41
CA ASN A 129 -3.23 13.38 -9.19
C ASN A 129 -4.16 14.04 -8.14
N LEU A 130 -4.97 15.00 -8.58
CA LEU A 130 -6.00 15.65 -7.76
C LEU A 130 -7.38 15.32 -8.30
N LEU A 131 -8.31 15.06 -7.41
CA LEU A 131 -9.71 14.82 -7.72
C LEU A 131 -10.51 16.06 -7.30
N TYR A 132 -11.08 16.73 -8.28
CA TYR A 132 -11.93 17.90 -8.11
C TYR A 132 -13.38 17.49 -8.22
N VAL A 133 -14.15 17.63 -7.15
CA VAL A 133 -15.58 17.37 -7.15
C VAL A 133 -16.32 18.67 -7.41
N TYR A 134 -17.22 18.66 -8.38
CA TYR A 134 -18.06 19.80 -8.72
C TYR A 134 -19.47 19.57 -8.22
N GLN A 135 -19.82 20.33 -7.33
CA GLN A 135 -20.89 20.76 -6.48
C GLN A 135 -20.25 21.17 -5.15
N THR A 136 -20.18 22.47 -4.91
CA THR A 136 -19.41 23.07 -3.80
C THR A 136 -19.93 22.72 -2.41
N ASP A 137 -21.19 22.26 -2.32
CA ASP A 137 -21.85 21.95 -1.05
C ASP A 137 -21.52 20.54 -0.51
N ILE A 138 -20.73 19.76 -1.26
CA ILE A 138 -20.31 18.41 -0.85
C ILE A 138 -19.08 18.51 0.04
N ALA A 139 -19.28 18.35 1.34
CA ALA A 139 -18.21 18.33 2.34
C ALA A 139 -17.73 16.91 2.70
N SER A 140 -18.53 15.87 2.44
CA SER A 140 -18.25 14.48 2.82
C SER A 140 -19.00 13.49 1.95
N GLY A 141 -18.81 12.19 2.18
CA GLY A 141 -19.53 11.13 1.46
C GLY A 141 -18.86 10.67 0.16
N VAL A 142 -17.73 11.25 -0.24
CA VAL A 142 -16.96 10.80 -1.41
C VAL A 142 -15.96 9.75 -0.98
N SER A 143 -16.02 8.58 -1.60
CA SER A 143 -15.06 7.49 -1.44
C SER A 143 -14.40 7.16 -2.79
N VAL A 144 -13.12 6.83 -2.74
CA VAL A 144 -12.31 6.59 -3.95
C VAL A 144 -11.63 5.24 -3.83
N SER A 145 -11.84 4.37 -4.81
CA SER A 145 -11.02 3.19 -4.99
C SER A 145 -9.84 3.52 -5.93
N TYR A 146 -8.68 2.97 -5.67
CA TYR A 146 -7.53 3.14 -6.54
C TYR A 146 -6.59 1.94 -6.48
N ILE A 147 -5.83 1.74 -7.52
CA ILE A 147 -4.73 0.78 -7.56
C ILE A 147 -3.48 1.53 -7.10
N ARG A 148 -2.78 0.96 -6.13
CA ARG A 148 -1.49 1.46 -5.68
C ARG A 148 -0.35 0.69 -6.35
N LYS A 149 0.84 1.29 -6.37
CA LYS A 149 2.05 0.56 -6.70
C LYS A 149 2.39 -0.41 -5.56
N PRO A 150 2.89 -1.62 -5.87
CA PRO A 150 3.40 -2.51 -4.84
C PRO A 150 4.62 -1.88 -4.15
N ILE A 151 4.83 -2.22 -2.90
CA ILE A 151 6.02 -1.82 -2.16
C ILE A 151 7.23 -2.51 -2.80
N PRO A 152 8.33 -1.79 -3.08
CA PRO A 152 9.55 -2.43 -3.56
C PRO A 152 10.05 -3.46 -2.55
N PRO A 153 10.38 -4.70 -2.98
CA PRO A 153 10.93 -5.68 -2.07
C PRO A 153 12.31 -5.24 -1.58
N ILE A 154 12.54 -5.38 -0.29
CA ILE A 154 13.80 -5.03 0.37
C ILE A 154 14.32 -6.28 1.07
N TRP A 155 15.54 -6.69 0.73
CA TRP A 155 16.24 -7.75 1.43
C TRP A 155 17.31 -7.14 2.33
N SER A 156 17.06 -7.17 3.63
CA SER A 156 18.00 -6.67 4.65
C SER A 156 18.76 -7.80 5.31
N PHE A 157 20.00 -7.51 5.70
CA PHE A 157 20.87 -8.45 6.37
C PHE A 157 21.83 -7.73 7.34
N THR A 158 22.24 -8.43 8.38
CA THR A 158 23.36 -8.01 9.23
C THR A 158 24.67 -8.63 8.70
N SER A 159 25.69 -7.81 8.55
CA SER A 159 27.01 -8.26 8.13
C SER A 159 27.87 -8.60 9.36
N GLY A 160 28.33 -9.85 9.41
CA GLY A 160 29.29 -10.35 10.40
C GLY A 160 30.25 -11.34 9.74
N SER A 161 30.57 -12.43 10.41
CA SER A 161 31.28 -13.55 9.78
C SER A 161 30.44 -14.26 8.71
N GLN A 162 29.11 -14.12 8.79
CA GLN A 162 28.12 -14.54 7.79
C GLN A 162 27.06 -13.48 7.64
N TYR A 163 26.40 -13.44 6.46
CA TYR A 163 25.23 -12.58 6.24
C TYR A 163 24.00 -13.28 6.83
N VAL A 164 23.39 -12.67 7.85
CA VAL A 164 22.18 -13.18 8.49
C VAL A 164 21.01 -12.32 8.05
N PHE A 165 19.97 -12.96 7.51
CA PHE A 165 18.73 -12.28 7.10
C PHE A 165 18.07 -11.58 8.28
N GLN A 166 17.59 -10.34 8.05
CA GLN A 166 16.93 -9.54 9.07
C GLN A 166 15.49 -9.25 8.66
N PRO A 167 14.51 -9.97 9.22
CA PRO A 167 13.10 -9.87 8.79
C PRO A 167 12.50 -8.50 9.09
N THR A 168 12.84 -7.89 10.23
CA THR A 168 12.23 -6.62 10.69
C THR A 168 12.49 -5.42 9.79
N SER A 169 13.56 -5.43 9.01
CA SER A 169 13.91 -4.39 8.05
C SER A 169 13.79 -4.84 6.60
N SER A 170 13.29 -6.06 6.37
CA SER A 170 13.01 -6.60 5.03
C SER A 170 11.55 -6.38 4.65
N CYS A 171 11.29 -6.23 3.36
CA CYS A 171 9.95 -6.17 2.78
C CYS A 171 9.83 -7.23 1.70
N ASN A 172 8.83 -8.09 1.80
CA ASN A 172 8.61 -9.17 0.85
C ASN A 172 7.84 -8.68 -0.40
N PHE A 173 7.78 -9.50 -1.45
CA PHE A 173 6.95 -9.24 -2.62
C PHE A 173 5.46 -9.29 -2.26
N GLU A 174 4.69 -8.30 -2.74
CA GLU A 174 3.23 -8.24 -2.60
C GLU A 174 2.57 -8.95 -3.78
N LEU A 175 2.87 -10.23 -3.96
CA LEU A 175 2.35 -11.06 -5.04
C LEU A 175 1.52 -12.21 -4.48
N HIS A 176 0.56 -12.68 -5.29
CA HIS A 176 -0.20 -13.88 -4.94
C HIS A 176 0.74 -15.09 -4.85
N PRO A 177 0.51 -16.06 -3.94
CA PRO A 177 1.36 -17.25 -3.81
C PRO A 177 1.57 -18.03 -5.12
N SER A 178 0.60 -18.01 -6.06
CA SER A 178 0.74 -18.65 -7.38
C SER A 178 1.87 -18.08 -8.23
N GLU A 179 2.22 -16.79 -8.01
CA GLU A 179 3.24 -16.09 -8.79
C GLU A 179 4.68 -16.34 -8.27
N GLN A 180 4.82 -17.04 -7.14
CA GLN A 180 6.13 -17.23 -6.49
C GLN A 180 7.10 -18.01 -7.37
N VAL A 181 6.61 -19.03 -8.08
CA VAL A 181 7.45 -19.87 -8.95
C VAL A 181 8.01 -19.04 -10.10
N GLU A 182 7.16 -18.25 -10.77
CA GLU A 182 7.59 -17.36 -11.86
C GLU A 182 8.63 -16.36 -11.41
N VAL A 183 8.43 -15.75 -10.23
CA VAL A 183 9.40 -14.80 -9.66
C VAL A 183 10.74 -15.47 -9.40
N ILE A 184 10.75 -16.67 -8.81
CA ILE A 184 11.98 -17.43 -8.54
C ILE A 184 12.71 -17.74 -9.86
N LEU A 185 11.99 -18.18 -10.88
CA LEU A 185 12.58 -18.49 -12.20
C LEU A 185 13.19 -17.25 -12.86
N ARG A 186 12.50 -16.10 -12.78
CA ARG A 186 13.02 -14.81 -13.28
C ARG A 186 14.26 -14.36 -12.52
N ILE A 187 14.27 -14.49 -11.19
CA ILE A 187 15.44 -14.19 -10.36
C ILE A 187 16.63 -15.08 -10.75
N LEU A 188 16.41 -16.39 -10.91
CA LEU A 188 17.46 -17.32 -11.33
C LEU A 188 18.00 -16.99 -12.73
N LEU A 189 17.12 -16.61 -13.65
CA LEU A 189 17.53 -16.19 -14.99
C LEU A 189 18.46 -14.96 -14.92
N TYR A 190 18.08 -13.92 -14.18
CA TYR A 190 18.91 -12.73 -14.00
C TYR A 190 20.21 -13.02 -13.26
N ALA A 191 20.16 -13.85 -12.20
CA ALA A 191 21.34 -14.27 -11.46
C ALA A 191 22.29 -15.07 -12.36
N GLY A 192 21.78 -15.98 -13.19
CA GLY A 192 22.56 -16.74 -14.17
C GLY A 192 23.30 -15.84 -15.17
N VAL A 193 22.65 -14.76 -15.64
CA VAL A 193 23.28 -13.76 -16.50
C VAL A 193 24.42 -13.04 -15.77
N VAL A 194 24.21 -12.62 -14.52
CA VAL A 194 25.20 -11.91 -13.73
C VAL A 194 26.44 -12.78 -13.42
N ILE A 195 26.22 -14.03 -13.04
CA ILE A 195 27.31 -14.98 -12.75
C ILE A 195 27.89 -15.66 -14.00
N ARG A 196 27.33 -15.36 -15.19
CA ARG A 196 27.69 -15.93 -16.49
C ARG A 196 27.66 -17.47 -16.50
N ASN A 197 26.66 -18.05 -15.84
CA ASN A 197 26.45 -19.50 -15.84
C ASN A 197 25.38 -19.88 -16.88
N PRO A 198 25.76 -20.43 -18.05
CA PRO A 198 24.82 -20.74 -19.14
C PRO A 198 23.82 -21.86 -18.76
N GLU A 199 24.19 -22.78 -17.87
CA GLU A 199 23.31 -23.88 -17.46
C GLU A 199 22.12 -23.37 -16.66
N VAL A 200 22.34 -22.44 -15.71
CA VAL A 200 21.26 -21.82 -14.94
C VAL A 200 20.31 -21.02 -15.83
N ILE A 201 20.86 -20.28 -16.81
CA ILE A 201 20.07 -19.52 -17.78
C ILE A 201 19.19 -20.45 -18.60
N GLN A 202 19.75 -21.55 -19.11
CA GLN A 202 19.05 -22.48 -19.97
C GLN A 202 17.92 -23.21 -19.23
N VAL A 203 18.16 -23.66 -17.99
CA VAL A 203 17.16 -24.32 -17.16
C VAL A 203 16.02 -23.34 -16.81
N ALA A 204 16.33 -22.13 -16.36
CA ALA A 204 15.33 -21.14 -16.02
C ALA A 204 14.49 -20.73 -17.24
N ALA A 205 15.11 -20.51 -18.40
CA ALA A 205 14.41 -20.16 -19.63
C ALA A 205 13.48 -21.28 -20.11
N SER A 206 13.90 -22.54 -20.03
CA SER A 206 13.07 -23.68 -20.43
C SER A 206 11.84 -23.85 -19.53
N GLN A 207 11.96 -23.61 -18.23
CA GLN A 207 10.85 -23.66 -17.29
C GLN A 207 9.85 -22.53 -17.50
N ILE A 208 10.31 -21.30 -17.75
CA ILE A 208 9.45 -20.16 -18.10
C ILE A 208 8.64 -20.46 -19.37
N GLN A 209 9.26 -21.06 -20.39
CA GLN A 209 8.54 -21.45 -21.61
C GLN A 209 7.47 -22.52 -21.33
N GLN A 210 7.75 -23.47 -20.46
CA GLN A 210 6.81 -24.52 -20.08
C GLN A 210 5.60 -23.98 -19.32
N GLU A 211 5.80 -23.01 -18.43
CA GLU A 211 4.71 -22.35 -17.72
C GLU A 211 3.81 -21.54 -18.67
N ASN A 212 4.39 -20.82 -19.63
CA ASN A 212 3.63 -20.05 -20.62
C ASN A 212 2.77 -20.92 -21.57
N ILE A 213 3.13 -22.20 -21.75
CA ILE A 213 2.34 -23.15 -22.56
C ILE A 213 1.15 -23.71 -21.77
N ASN A 214 1.26 -23.76 -20.45
CA ASN A 214 0.26 -24.34 -19.54
C ASN A 214 -0.78 -23.32 -19.02
N GLN A 215 -0.64 -22.05 -19.35
CA GLN A 215 -1.62 -20.98 -19.12
C GLN A 215 -2.53 -20.76 -20.32
#